data_a96b3c4f1053a0aaae9c09b5bf66b657
#
_entry.id   a96b3c4f1053a0aaae9c09b5bf66b657
#
_cell.length_a   1.000
_cell.length_b   1.000
_cell.length_c   1.000
_cell.angle_alpha   90.00
_cell.angle_beta   90.00
_cell.angle_gamma   90.00
#
_symmetry.space_group_name_H-M   'P 1'
#
loop_
_entity.id
_entity.type
_entity.pdbx_description
1 polymer ?
#
loop_
_entity_poly.entity_id
_entity_poly.type
_entity_poly.pdbx_seq_one_letter_code
_entity_poly.pdbx_strand_id
1 'polypeptide(L)'
;MYVLLSSLVIALTIALAESERMVLPQGDFSPPQRAPVTCSGVWVSFQGKCFYFSEAEGNWTYSRSNCSALGASLAAIDTPQEMAFMLRYGGLSDHWIGLQGEEDQPRRWVNGTEFNNWFKIGGGGECVYLKEGIAISSSRCSMERRWICSAP
;
A
#
# COMPACT_ATOMS: atom_id res chain seq x y z
N MET A 1 -45.58 -25.80 48.34
CA MET A 1 -45.64 -25.46 46.90
C MET A 1 -44.89 -24.20 46.54
N TYR A 2 -44.97 -23.13 47.30
CA TYR A 2 -44.26 -21.87 46.99
C TYR A 2 -42.74 -21.91 47.16
N VAL A 3 -42.21 -22.75 48.06
CA VAL A 3 -40.74 -22.85 48.28
C VAL A 3 -40.01 -23.51 47.15
N LEU A 4 -40.62 -24.46 46.44
CA LEU A 4 -40.03 -25.15 45.29
C LEU A 4 -40.00 -24.25 44.04
N LEU A 5 -41.01 -23.42 43.83
CA LEU A 5 -41.06 -22.46 42.74
C LEU A 5 -40.06 -21.34 42.91
N SER A 6 -39.86 -20.84 44.13
CA SER A 6 -38.85 -19.82 44.40
C SER A 6 -37.42 -20.33 44.23
N SER A 7 -37.13 -21.58 44.58
CA SER A 7 -35.80 -22.17 44.36
C SER A 7 -35.49 -22.40 42.88
N LEU A 8 -36.48 -22.76 42.07
CA LEU A 8 -36.31 -22.87 40.61
C LEU A 8 -36.07 -21.54 39.94
N VAL A 9 -36.75 -20.50 40.36
CA VAL A 9 -36.54 -19.13 39.83
C VAL A 9 -35.16 -18.60 40.18
N ILE A 10 -34.68 -18.83 41.41
CA ILE A 10 -33.35 -18.47 41.86
C ILE A 10 -32.26 -19.21 41.07
N ALA A 11 -32.44 -20.52 40.83
CA ALA A 11 -31.53 -21.32 40.04
C ALA A 11 -31.42 -20.83 38.59
N LEU A 12 -32.54 -20.44 37.96
CA LEU A 12 -32.60 -19.89 36.62
C LEU A 12 -31.90 -18.53 36.52
N THR A 13 -32.09 -17.64 37.51
CA THR A 13 -31.42 -16.35 37.53
C THR A 13 -29.93 -16.47 37.75
N ILE A 14 -29.45 -17.39 38.56
CA ILE A 14 -28.04 -17.66 38.73
C ILE A 14 -27.40 -18.23 37.47
N ALA A 15 -28.07 -19.14 36.76
CA ALA A 15 -27.62 -19.70 35.50
C ALA A 15 -27.51 -18.65 34.40
N LEU A 16 -28.46 -17.72 34.32
CA LEU A 16 -28.43 -16.58 33.39
C LEU A 16 -27.29 -15.63 33.74
N ALA A 17 -27.03 -15.35 34.99
CA ALA A 17 -25.93 -14.48 35.43
C ALA A 17 -24.57 -15.13 35.15
N GLU A 18 -24.44 -16.43 35.27
CA GLU A 18 -23.22 -17.15 34.90
C GLU A 18 -23.01 -17.18 33.39
N SER A 19 -24.07 -17.29 32.62
CA SER A 19 -24.01 -17.20 31.15
C SER A 19 -23.52 -15.84 30.68
N GLU A 20 -23.93 -14.76 31.32
CA GLU A 20 -23.42 -13.41 31.01
C GLU A 20 -21.95 -13.22 31.41
N ARG A 21 -21.49 -13.90 32.43
CA ARG A 21 -20.08 -13.89 32.85
C ARG A 21 -19.16 -14.68 31.92
N MET A 22 -19.68 -15.66 31.21
CA MET A 22 -18.91 -16.43 30.23
C MET A 22 -18.70 -15.71 28.89
N VAL A 23 -19.43 -14.62 28.64
CA VAL A 23 -19.12 -13.66 27.60
C VAL A 23 -18.19 -12.60 28.22
N LEU A 24 -17.13 -13.04 28.87
CA LEU A 24 -15.95 -12.18 29.01
C LEU A 24 -15.55 -11.76 27.59
N PRO A 25 -15.29 -10.48 27.37
CA PRO A 25 -14.65 -10.09 26.15
C PRO A 25 -13.40 -10.95 26.08
N GLN A 26 -13.37 -11.88 25.15
CA GLN A 26 -12.15 -12.52 24.78
C GLN A 26 -11.21 -11.38 24.53
N GLY A 27 -10.27 -11.22 25.46
CA GLY A 27 -9.24 -10.21 25.31
C GLY A 27 -8.77 -10.36 23.90
N ASP A 28 -8.84 -9.26 23.21
CA ASP A 28 -8.58 -9.16 21.81
C ASP A 28 -7.20 -9.76 21.54
N PHE A 29 -7.17 -11.05 21.23
CA PHE A 29 -6.00 -11.73 20.71
C PHE A 29 -5.82 -11.42 19.22
N SER A 30 -6.31 -10.26 18.79
CA SER A 30 -5.80 -9.67 17.56
C SER A 30 -4.30 -9.52 17.74
N PRO A 31 -3.49 -10.09 16.84
CA PRO A 31 -2.06 -9.81 16.86
C PRO A 31 -1.92 -8.28 16.92
N PRO A 32 -0.94 -7.77 17.69
CA PRO A 32 -0.80 -6.33 17.83
C PRO A 32 -0.77 -5.74 16.43
N GLN A 33 -1.88 -5.10 16.06
CA GLN A 33 -1.93 -4.34 14.83
C GLN A 33 -0.82 -3.32 14.99
N ARG A 34 0.19 -3.42 14.13
CA ARG A 34 1.18 -2.36 14.01
C ARG A 34 0.39 -1.06 13.96
N ALA A 35 0.70 -0.14 14.86
CA ALA A 35 0.13 1.19 14.82
C ALA A 35 0.14 1.65 13.36
N PRO A 36 -0.97 2.21 12.84
CA PRO A 36 -1.01 2.65 11.45
C PRO A 36 0.18 3.56 11.21
N VAL A 37 0.97 3.25 10.16
CA VAL A 37 2.12 4.06 9.78
C VAL A 37 1.59 5.45 9.46
N THR A 38 2.00 6.44 10.26
CA THR A 38 1.63 7.81 10.02
C THR A 38 2.67 8.45 9.12
N CYS A 39 2.26 8.81 7.92
CA CYS A 39 3.11 9.54 6.99
C CYS A 39 3.05 11.04 7.29
N SER A 40 4.18 11.73 7.17
CA SER A 40 4.23 13.16 7.44
C SER A 40 3.78 14.00 6.24
N GLY A 41 3.12 15.13 6.52
CA GLY A 41 2.75 16.12 5.53
C GLY A 41 1.83 15.61 4.43
N VAL A 42 2.26 15.80 3.19
CA VAL A 42 1.51 15.44 1.98
C VAL A 42 1.67 13.99 1.55
N TRP A 43 2.44 13.21 2.29
CA TRP A 43 2.61 11.79 2.02
C TRP A 43 1.35 11.02 2.37
N VAL A 44 1.05 10.01 1.58
CA VAL A 44 -0.15 9.18 1.72
C VAL A 44 0.24 7.81 2.24
N SER A 45 -0.45 7.34 3.27
CA SER A 45 -0.25 6.01 3.82
C SER A 45 -1.07 4.96 3.07
N PHE A 46 -0.44 3.86 2.72
CA PHE A 46 -1.12 2.69 2.17
C PHE A 46 -0.37 1.42 2.59
N GLN A 47 -1.07 0.52 3.26
CA GLN A 47 -0.55 -0.80 3.69
C GLN A 47 0.84 -0.76 4.34
N GLY A 48 1.03 0.17 5.26
CA GLY A 48 2.27 0.27 6.03
C GLY A 48 3.42 0.99 5.33
N LYS A 49 3.19 1.57 4.18
CA LYS A 49 4.15 2.39 3.44
C LYS A 49 3.65 3.80 3.26
N CYS A 50 4.57 4.72 3.04
CA CYS A 50 4.27 6.10 2.69
C CYS A 50 4.59 6.37 1.23
N PHE A 51 3.67 7.03 0.53
CA PHE A 51 3.82 7.40 -0.88
C PHE A 51 3.71 8.91 -1.06
N TYR A 52 4.57 9.44 -1.91
CA TYR A 52 4.54 10.84 -2.31
C TYR A 52 4.31 10.94 -3.81
N PHE A 53 3.25 11.64 -4.20
CA PHE A 53 2.91 11.92 -5.59
C PHE A 53 3.33 13.35 -5.90
N SER A 54 4.32 13.53 -6.77
CA SER A 54 4.84 14.86 -7.07
C SER A 54 3.83 15.70 -7.85
N GLU A 55 3.84 17.00 -7.62
CA GLU A 55 3.16 17.97 -8.47
C GLU A 55 4.09 18.47 -9.58
N ALA A 56 5.38 18.49 -9.29
CA ALA A 56 6.41 18.85 -10.27
C ALA A 56 6.63 17.70 -11.27
N GLU A 57 7.21 18.06 -12.41
CA GLU A 57 7.61 17.12 -13.45
C GLU A 57 9.13 17.13 -13.63
N GLY A 58 9.67 15.98 -14.03
CA GLY A 58 11.08 15.82 -14.31
C GLY A 58 11.33 14.52 -15.07
N ASN A 59 12.57 14.35 -15.57
CA ASN A 59 12.96 13.09 -16.18
C ASN A 59 13.13 12.00 -15.11
N TRP A 60 13.31 10.77 -15.54
CA TRP A 60 13.37 9.63 -14.61
C TRP A 60 14.54 9.73 -13.61
N THR A 61 15.72 10.11 -14.07
CA THR A 61 16.90 10.27 -13.22
C THR A 61 16.72 11.38 -12.18
N TYR A 62 16.17 12.51 -12.60
CA TYR A 62 15.82 13.62 -11.71
C TYR A 62 14.80 13.18 -10.65
N SER A 63 13.78 12.44 -11.04
CA SER A 63 12.76 11.91 -10.14
C SER A 63 13.36 10.97 -9.10
N ARG A 64 14.23 10.07 -9.52
CA ARG A 64 14.97 9.17 -8.64
C ARG A 64 15.80 9.93 -7.62
N SER A 65 16.52 10.96 -8.07
CA SER A 65 17.34 11.81 -7.20
C SER A 65 16.50 12.57 -6.17
N ASN A 66 15.33 13.06 -6.58
CA ASN A 66 14.41 13.75 -5.68
C ASN A 66 13.91 12.84 -4.58
N CYS A 67 13.49 11.62 -4.91
CA CYS A 67 13.07 10.65 -3.91
C CYS A 67 14.21 10.32 -2.92
N SER A 68 15.43 10.12 -3.43
CA SER A 68 16.61 9.87 -2.59
C SER A 68 16.91 11.02 -1.64
N ALA A 69 16.76 12.25 -2.08
CA ALA A 69 16.95 13.45 -1.26
C ALA A 69 15.95 13.54 -0.11
N LEU A 70 14.79 12.91 -0.24
CA LEU A 70 13.76 12.83 0.80
C LEU A 70 13.92 11.59 1.71
N GLY A 71 15.01 10.83 1.56
CA GLY A 71 15.20 9.58 2.29
C GLY A 71 14.27 8.45 1.82
N ALA A 72 13.79 8.55 0.59
CA ALA A 72 12.86 7.60 -0.01
C ALA A 72 13.42 7.02 -1.30
N SER A 73 12.64 6.21 -1.99
CA SER A 73 12.99 5.65 -3.29
C SER A 73 11.91 5.97 -4.31
N LEU A 74 12.28 6.09 -5.58
CA LEU A 74 11.30 6.08 -6.65
C LEU A 74 10.50 4.76 -6.56
N ALA A 75 9.18 4.84 -6.59
CA ALA A 75 8.32 3.77 -6.08
C ALA A 75 8.48 2.43 -6.77
N ALA A 76 8.67 1.38 -5.98
CA ALA A 76 8.49 0.00 -6.42
C ALA A 76 7.06 -0.44 -6.16
N ILE A 77 6.54 -1.35 -6.98
CA ILE A 77 5.22 -1.92 -6.82
C ILE A 77 5.38 -3.39 -6.43
N ASP A 78 5.02 -3.73 -5.20
CA ASP A 78 5.22 -5.07 -4.66
C ASP A 78 3.95 -5.93 -4.73
N THR A 79 2.78 -5.32 -4.79
CA THR A 79 1.49 -6.03 -4.77
C THR A 79 0.49 -5.47 -5.77
N PRO A 80 -0.50 -6.28 -6.22
CA PRO A 80 -1.60 -5.78 -7.05
C PRO A 80 -2.41 -4.68 -6.36
N GLN A 81 -2.51 -4.71 -5.04
CA GLN A 81 -3.22 -3.70 -4.26
C GLN A 81 -2.50 -2.35 -4.29
N GLU A 82 -1.16 -2.36 -4.17
CA GLU A 82 -0.35 -1.15 -4.33
C GLU A 82 -0.48 -0.56 -5.74
N MET A 83 -0.47 -1.42 -6.76
CA MET A 83 -0.67 -0.98 -8.14
C MET A 83 -2.03 -0.29 -8.31
N ALA A 84 -3.10 -0.92 -7.85
CA ALA A 84 -4.44 -0.35 -7.94
C ALA A 84 -4.55 0.98 -7.20
N PHE A 85 -3.93 1.07 -6.03
CA PHE A 85 -3.86 2.31 -5.25
C PHE A 85 -3.14 3.42 -6.01
N MET A 86 -1.94 3.14 -6.53
CA MET A 86 -1.13 4.13 -7.24
C MET A 86 -1.81 4.61 -8.52
N LEU A 87 -2.40 3.71 -9.28
CA LEU A 87 -3.14 4.06 -10.50
C LEU A 87 -4.34 4.95 -10.18
N ARG A 88 -5.10 4.62 -9.16
CA ARG A 88 -6.28 5.38 -8.75
C ARG A 88 -5.91 6.74 -8.17
N TYR A 89 -4.94 6.78 -7.26
CA TYR A 89 -4.54 8.00 -6.57
C TYR A 89 -3.84 8.98 -7.52
N GLY A 90 -3.03 8.49 -8.46
CA GLY A 90 -2.36 9.30 -9.46
C GLY A 90 -3.31 9.95 -10.47
N GLY A 91 -4.51 9.41 -10.61
CA GLY A 91 -5.53 9.97 -11.50
C GLY A 91 -5.09 9.96 -12.96
N LEU A 92 -5.39 11.05 -13.68
CA LEU A 92 -5.13 11.17 -15.12
C LEU A 92 -3.68 11.56 -15.48
N SER A 93 -2.83 11.80 -14.49
CA SER A 93 -1.44 12.20 -14.73
C SER A 93 -0.53 10.99 -14.84
N ASP A 94 0.44 11.07 -15.73
CA ASP A 94 1.50 10.08 -15.85
C ASP A 94 2.53 10.25 -14.72
N HIS A 95 2.96 9.15 -14.13
CA HIS A 95 3.91 9.15 -13.02
C HIS A 95 5.03 8.13 -13.24
N TRP A 96 6.28 8.58 -13.19
CA TRP A 96 7.43 7.70 -13.14
C TRP A 96 7.37 6.79 -11.91
N ILE A 97 7.73 5.53 -12.10
CA ILE A 97 7.99 4.56 -11.01
C ILE A 97 9.41 4.04 -11.08
N GLY A 98 9.85 3.37 -10.05
CA GLY A 98 11.25 2.95 -9.87
C GLY A 98 11.66 1.72 -10.65
N LEU A 99 11.19 1.57 -11.88
CA LEU A 99 11.51 0.42 -12.74
C LEU A 99 12.17 0.91 -14.02
N GLN A 100 13.31 0.30 -14.36
CA GLN A 100 14.14 0.68 -15.51
C GLN A 100 14.78 -0.57 -16.13
N GLY A 101 15.03 -0.51 -17.42
CA GLY A 101 15.76 -1.51 -18.16
C GLY A 101 15.30 -1.60 -19.60
N GLU A 102 16.19 -2.03 -20.48
CA GLU A 102 15.91 -2.24 -21.89
C GLU A 102 14.95 -3.43 -22.08
N GLU A 103 14.20 -3.42 -23.19
CA GLU A 103 13.13 -4.38 -23.45
C GLU A 103 13.65 -5.82 -23.58
N ASP A 104 14.87 -5.99 -24.05
CA ASP A 104 15.56 -7.28 -24.24
C ASP A 104 16.42 -7.71 -23.04
N GLN A 105 16.47 -6.88 -21.98
CA GLN A 105 17.20 -7.13 -20.75
C GLN A 105 16.20 -7.19 -19.58
N PRO A 106 16.47 -7.98 -18.53
CA PRO A 106 15.62 -7.96 -17.35
C PRO A 106 15.57 -6.56 -16.74
N ARG A 107 14.38 -6.00 -16.62
CA ARG A 107 14.20 -4.71 -15.94
C ARG A 107 14.50 -4.87 -14.44
N ARG A 108 14.95 -3.81 -13.82
CA ARG A 108 15.27 -3.79 -12.39
C ARG A 108 14.59 -2.65 -11.68
N TRP A 109 14.14 -2.94 -10.48
CA TRP A 109 13.70 -1.92 -9.54
C TRP A 109 14.91 -1.14 -9.03
N VAL A 110 14.69 0.09 -8.54
CA VAL A 110 15.76 0.95 -8.02
C VAL A 110 16.52 0.32 -6.84
N ASN A 111 15.94 -0.66 -6.14
CA ASN A 111 16.59 -1.42 -5.09
C ASN A 111 17.53 -2.53 -5.63
N GLY A 112 17.63 -2.68 -6.93
CA GLY A 112 18.45 -3.71 -7.58
C GLY A 112 17.75 -5.05 -7.83
N THR A 113 16.53 -5.23 -7.32
CA THR A 113 15.74 -6.46 -7.53
C THR A 113 15.29 -6.57 -8.97
N GLU A 114 15.45 -7.75 -9.55
CA GLU A 114 15.02 -8.02 -10.90
C GLU A 114 13.48 -8.07 -10.99
N PHE A 115 12.92 -7.45 -12.04
CA PHE A 115 11.48 -7.49 -12.31
C PHE A 115 11.09 -8.88 -12.84
N ASN A 116 10.13 -9.51 -12.19
CA ASN A 116 9.69 -10.88 -12.50
C ASN A 116 8.53 -10.95 -13.51
N ASN A 117 8.24 -9.86 -14.22
CA ASN A 117 7.22 -9.76 -15.27
C ASN A 117 5.78 -10.09 -14.80
N TRP A 118 5.44 -9.81 -13.54
CA TRP A 118 4.11 -10.12 -13.03
C TRP A 118 3.01 -9.18 -13.53
N PHE A 119 3.37 -8.07 -14.15
CA PHE A 119 2.44 -7.20 -14.88
C PHE A 119 3.01 -6.86 -16.26
N LYS A 120 2.11 -6.50 -17.17
CA LYS A 120 2.48 -6.10 -18.51
C LYS A 120 2.90 -4.64 -18.59
N ILE A 121 4.00 -4.37 -19.28
CA ILE A 121 4.49 -3.03 -19.55
C ILE A 121 4.35 -2.75 -21.04
N GLY A 122 3.59 -1.71 -21.39
CA GLY A 122 3.49 -1.22 -22.76
C GLY A 122 4.62 -0.29 -23.15
N GLY A 123 4.51 0.31 -24.33
CA GLY A 123 5.52 1.22 -24.85
C GLY A 123 6.75 0.50 -25.39
N GLY A 124 7.84 1.22 -25.59
CA GLY A 124 9.08 0.68 -26.15
C GLY A 124 10.30 1.42 -25.63
N GLY A 125 10.28 1.83 -24.36
CA GLY A 125 11.35 2.60 -23.75
C GLY A 125 11.96 1.94 -22.53
N GLU A 126 13.01 2.53 -22.03
CA GLU A 126 13.80 2.05 -20.91
C GLU A 126 13.16 2.30 -19.54
N CYS A 127 12.48 3.43 -19.39
CA CYS A 127 11.95 3.87 -18.12
C CYS A 127 10.43 3.71 -18.04
N VAL A 128 9.95 3.24 -16.91
CA VAL A 128 8.58 2.80 -16.72
C VAL A 128 7.78 3.85 -15.94
N TYR A 129 6.54 4.04 -16.34
CA TYR A 129 5.62 4.98 -15.71
C TYR A 129 4.20 4.44 -15.69
N LEU A 130 3.41 4.95 -14.76
CA LEU A 130 1.96 4.71 -14.71
C LEU A 130 1.29 5.70 -15.65
N LYS A 131 0.54 5.18 -16.61
CA LYS A 131 -0.08 5.96 -17.68
C LYS A 131 -1.54 6.25 -17.37
N GLU A 132 -1.84 7.50 -17.10
CA GLU A 132 -3.22 8.04 -17.00
C GLU A 132 -4.14 7.23 -16.06
N GLY A 133 -3.58 6.60 -15.04
CA GLY A 133 -4.36 5.81 -14.08
C GLY A 133 -4.93 4.48 -14.60
N ILE A 134 -4.56 4.07 -15.83
CA ILE A 134 -5.18 2.90 -16.49
C ILE A 134 -4.19 1.82 -16.94
N ALA A 135 -2.92 2.15 -17.10
CA ALA A 135 -1.94 1.22 -17.67
C ALA A 135 -0.54 1.48 -17.12
N ILE A 136 0.36 0.54 -17.38
CA ILE A 136 1.79 0.69 -17.13
C ILE A 136 2.48 0.69 -18.48
N SER A 137 3.28 1.70 -18.73
CA SER A 137 3.96 1.89 -19.99
C SER A 137 5.43 2.26 -19.80
N SER A 138 6.17 2.35 -20.87
CA SER A 138 7.56 2.72 -20.85
C SER A 138 7.89 3.70 -21.98
N SER A 139 8.88 4.53 -21.75
CA SER A 139 9.32 5.53 -22.71
C SER A 139 10.80 5.87 -22.49
N ARG A 140 11.32 6.80 -23.30
CA ARG A 140 12.64 7.36 -23.06
C ARG A 140 12.70 8.01 -21.70
N CYS A 141 13.78 7.80 -20.99
CA CYS A 141 13.99 8.32 -19.63
C CYS A 141 14.10 9.85 -19.57
N SER A 142 14.34 10.50 -20.71
CA SER A 142 14.44 11.96 -20.84
C SER A 142 13.10 12.68 -20.85
N MET A 143 12.00 11.95 -20.99
CA MET A 143 10.66 12.55 -20.93
C MET A 143 10.37 13.09 -19.54
N GLU A 144 9.66 14.19 -19.47
CA GLU A 144 9.28 14.83 -18.20
C GLU A 144 7.89 14.37 -17.78
N ARG A 145 7.81 13.84 -16.54
CA ARG A 145 6.57 13.37 -15.93
C ARG A 145 6.60 13.66 -14.44
N ARG A 146 5.44 13.62 -13.82
CA ARG A 146 5.35 13.52 -12.37
C ARG A 146 5.95 12.16 -11.93
N TRP A 147 6.18 11.99 -10.66
CA TRP A 147 6.76 10.76 -10.13
C TRP A 147 6.14 10.37 -8.80
N ILE A 148 6.35 9.12 -8.40
CA ILE A 148 5.91 8.60 -7.11
C ILE A 148 7.12 8.14 -6.33
N CYS A 149 7.30 8.65 -5.11
CA CYS A 149 8.26 8.14 -4.15
C CYS A 149 7.57 7.18 -3.18
N SER A 150 8.31 6.21 -2.66
CA SER A 150 7.85 5.35 -1.58
C SER A 150 8.88 5.27 -0.46
N ALA A 151 8.40 5.20 0.78
CA ALA A 151 9.20 5.01 1.98
C ALA A 151 8.55 3.95 2.87
N PRO A 152 9.37 3.17 3.63
CA PRO A 152 8.85 2.16 4.55
C PRO A 152 8.05 2.76 5.71
#